data_568a6046c9cb5ce16708d024a58b42ef
#
_entry.id   568a6046c9cb5ce16708d024a58b42ef
#
_cell.length_a   1.000
_cell.length_b   1.000
_cell.length_c   1.000
_cell.angle_alpha   90.00
_cell.angle_beta   90.00
_cell.angle_gamma   90.00
#
_symmetry.space_group_name_H-M   'P 1'
#
loop_
_entity.id
_entity.type
_entity.pdbx_description
1 polymer ?
#
loop_
_entity_poly.entity_id
_entity_poly.type
_entity_poly.pdbx_seq_one_letter_code
_entity_poly.pdbx_strand_id
1 'polypeptide(L)'
;AGAVSCVYGILYFFVLKIIDKKKIQITFWRCCAIAGASTAVIGLLNAFSAVAGKVMTLAGISNFLSNLITENISSRVGFLLMINVIFLFMGTFMDINATILIMTPLLLPVAQTYGIDPIHFGAIMLVNMCVGFLTPPFAVGIFVSTKIAHSTFGDTVREAVPFIGVGLIAIVITTFCPEYINFFVNLFS
;
A
#
# COMPACT_ATOMS: atom_id res chain seq x y z
N ALA A 1 0.98 10.77 12.38
CA ALA A 1 -0.44 10.49 12.15
C ALA A 1 -0.99 9.44 13.15
N GLY A 2 -0.39 8.23 13.27
CA GLY A 2 -0.91 7.16 14.13
C GLY A 2 -1.08 7.52 15.61
N ALA A 3 -0.08 8.20 16.22
CA ALA A 3 -0.18 8.63 17.62
C ALA A 3 -1.33 9.63 17.85
N VAL A 4 -1.53 10.56 16.92
CA VAL A 4 -2.63 11.54 16.97
C VAL A 4 -3.98 10.84 16.86
N SER A 5 -4.12 9.86 15.96
CA SER A 5 -5.33 9.05 15.80
C SER A 5 -5.66 8.25 17.07
N CYS A 6 -4.63 7.68 17.74
CA CYS A 6 -4.81 6.98 19.01
C CYS A 6 -5.32 7.93 20.12
N VAL A 7 -4.70 9.10 20.27
CA VAL A 7 -5.12 10.10 21.26
C VAL A 7 -6.55 10.56 20.99
N TYR A 8 -6.88 10.86 19.73
CA TYR A 8 -8.23 11.26 19.33
C TYR A 8 -9.25 10.14 19.62
N GLY A 9 -8.93 8.89 19.28
CA GLY A 9 -9.82 7.74 19.55
C GLY A 9 -10.08 7.54 21.04
N ILE A 10 -9.05 7.69 21.88
CA ILE A 10 -9.18 7.59 23.34
C ILE A 10 -10.06 8.73 23.88
N LEU A 11 -9.79 9.97 23.48
CA LEU A 11 -10.57 11.14 23.89
C LEU A 11 -12.04 10.99 23.46
N TYR A 12 -12.29 10.59 22.21
CA TYR A 12 -13.63 10.38 21.68
C TYR A 12 -14.39 9.28 22.46
N PHE A 13 -13.69 8.18 22.80
CA PHE A 13 -14.28 7.13 23.64
C PHE A 13 -14.71 7.64 25.02
N PHE A 14 -13.87 8.45 25.68
CA PHE A 14 -14.21 9.04 26.98
C PHE A 14 -15.36 10.03 26.89
N VAL A 15 -15.37 10.90 25.86
CA VAL A 15 -16.44 11.86 25.61
C VAL A 15 -17.77 11.15 25.38
N LEU A 16 -17.81 10.13 24.54
CA LEU A 16 -19.03 9.33 24.31
C LEU A 16 -19.51 8.63 25.57
N LYS A 17 -18.59 8.10 26.39
CA LYS A 17 -18.94 7.45 27.66
C LYS A 17 -19.61 8.40 28.66
N ILE A 18 -19.26 9.71 28.59
CA ILE A 18 -19.86 10.74 29.46
C ILE A 18 -21.24 11.15 28.93
N ILE A 19 -21.38 11.29 27.59
CA ILE A 19 -22.61 11.79 26.96
C ILE A 19 -23.68 10.72 26.83
N ASP A 20 -23.33 9.49 26.48
CA ASP A 20 -24.30 8.42 26.16
C ASP A 20 -23.88 7.07 26.75
N LYS A 21 -24.18 6.87 28.03
CA LYS A 21 -23.86 5.63 28.78
C LYS A 21 -24.50 4.36 28.20
N LYS A 22 -25.58 4.47 27.41
CA LYS A 22 -26.34 3.33 26.86
C LYS A 22 -25.79 2.77 25.55
N LYS A 23 -25.04 3.54 24.79
CA LYS A 23 -24.57 3.14 23.45
C LYS A 23 -23.23 2.40 23.42
N ILE A 24 -22.42 2.48 24.47
CA ILE A 24 -21.11 1.84 24.50
C ILE A 24 -21.21 0.48 25.18
N GLN A 25 -21.53 -0.55 24.40
CA GLN A 25 -21.51 -1.96 24.87
C GLN A 25 -20.10 -2.55 24.93
N ILE A 26 -19.09 -1.87 24.39
CA ILE A 26 -17.72 -2.38 24.32
C ILE A 26 -16.89 -1.75 25.43
N THR A 27 -16.34 -2.59 26.32
CA THR A 27 -15.45 -2.16 27.38
C THR A 27 -14.10 -1.69 26.78
N PHE A 28 -13.52 -0.60 27.31
CA PHE A 28 -12.20 -0.07 26.86
C PHE A 28 -11.13 -1.16 26.71
N TRP A 29 -11.02 -2.06 27.68
CA TRP A 29 -10.09 -3.20 27.63
C TRP A 29 -10.32 -4.14 26.45
N ARG A 30 -11.56 -4.32 26.03
CA ARG A 30 -11.88 -5.13 24.84
C ARG A 30 -11.46 -4.46 23.56
N CYS A 31 -11.62 -3.13 23.45
CA CYS A 31 -11.08 -2.36 22.33
C CYS A 31 -9.56 -2.46 22.27
N CYS A 32 -8.86 -2.30 23.41
CA CYS A 32 -7.41 -2.43 23.48
C CYS A 32 -6.95 -3.85 23.11
N ALA A 33 -7.66 -4.90 23.54
CA ALA A 33 -7.34 -6.27 23.19
C ALA A 33 -7.50 -6.54 21.68
N ILE A 34 -8.57 -6.06 21.05
CA ILE A 34 -8.80 -6.21 19.62
C ILE A 34 -7.74 -5.44 18.82
N ALA A 35 -7.45 -4.20 19.21
CA ALA A 35 -6.41 -3.39 18.58
C ALA A 35 -5.03 -4.04 18.74
N GLY A 36 -4.70 -4.55 19.93
CA GLY A 36 -3.45 -5.25 20.19
C GLY A 36 -3.30 -6.53 19.36
N ALA A 37 -4.36 -7.34 19.24
CA ALA A 37 -4.36 -8.53 18.40
C ALA A 37 -4.14 -8.19 16.91
N SER A 38 -4.83 -7.16 16.39
CA SER A 38 -4.65 -6.72 15.02
C SER A 38 -3.22 -6.22 14.76
N THR A 39 -2.67 -5.41 15.68
CA THR A 39 -1.29 -4.91 15.59
C THR A 39 -0.26 -6.04 15.66
N ALA A 40 -0.49 -7.06 16.50
CA ALA A 40 0.40 -8.21 16.60
C ALA A 40 0.47 -9.00 15.29
N VAL A 41 -0.66 -9.22 14.62
CA VAL A 41 -0.70 -9.89 13.30
C VAL A 41 0.11 -9.11 12.28
N ILE A 42 -0.09 -7.79 12.19
CA ILE A 42 0.67 -6.94 11.26
C ILE A 42 2.17 -6.97 11.63
N GLY A 43 2.50 -6.90 12.92
CA GLY A 43 3.89 -6.97 13.38
C GLY A 43 4.59 -8.28 13.02
N LEU A 44 3.89 -9.42 13.16
CA LEU A 44 4.40 -10.73 12.76
C LEU A 44 4.61 -10.82 11.24
N LEU A 45 3.63 -10.37 10.45
CA LEU A 45 3.76 -10.33 8.99
C LEU A 45 4.95 -9.48 8.56
N ASN A 46 5.15 -8.31 9.17
CA ASN A 46 6.29 -7.44 8.90
C ASN A 46 7.62 -8.13 9.24
N ALA A 47 7.72 -8.80 10.39
CA ALA A 47 8.92 -9.52 10.80
C ALA A 47 9.27 -10.65 9.82
N PHE A 48 8.31 -11.49 9.45
CA PHE A 48 8.53 -12.56 8.47
C PHE A 48 8.89 -12.02 7.08
N SER A 49 8.21 -10.97 6.62
CA SER A 49 8.49 -10.35 5.32
C SER A 49 9.91 -9.73 5.29
N ALA A 50 10.35 -9.08 6.37
CA ALA A 50 11.70 -8.53 6.47
C ALA A 50 12.78 -9.63 6.40
N VAL A 51 12.57 -10.76 7.08
CA VAL A 51 13.48 -11.92 7.02
C VAL A 51 13.48 -12.50 5.61
N ALA A 52 12.31 -12.71 5.01
CA ALA A 52 12.19 -13.23 3.65
C ALA A 52 12.90 -12.32 2.64
N GLY A 53 12.69 -11.00 2.71
CA GLY A 53 13.37 -10.03 1.85
C GLY A 53 14.89 -10.08 1.98
N LYS A 54 15.40 -10.19 3.21
CA LYS A 54 16.85 -10.34 3.46
C LYS A 54 17.40 -11.64 2.89
N VAL A 55 16.70 -12.75 3.05
CA VAL A 55 17.11 -14.06 2.49
C VAL A 55 17.13 -13.98 0.95
N MET A 56 16.12 -13.40 0.32
CA MET A 56 16.04 -13.22 -1.13
C MET A 56 17.20 -12.38 -1.66
N THR A 57 17.56 -11.31 -0.95
CA THR A 57 18.70 -10.46 -1.32
C THR A 57 20.02 -11.23 -1.19
N LEU A 58 20.22 -11.98 -0.09
CA LEU A 58 21.42 -12.81 0.13
C LEU A 58 21.52 -13.98 -0.86
N ALA A 59 20.38 -14.54 -1.26
CA ALA A 59 20.31 -15.58 -2.30
C ALA A 59 20.60 -15.05 -3.72
N GLY A 60 20.83 -13.74 -3.87
CA GLY A 60 21.15 -13.13 -5.17
C GLY A 60 19.95 -13.02 -6.12
N ILE A 61 18.73 -13.21 -5.63
CA ILE A 61 17.52 -13.15 -6.45
C ILE A 61 17.37 -11.77 -7.08
N SER A 62 17.70 -10.70 -6.34
CA SER A 62 17.68 -9.33 -6.87
C SER A 62 18.64 -9.16 -8.06
N ASN A 63 19.84 -9.73 -7.99
CA ASN A 63 20.82 -9.67 -9.09
C ASN A 63 20.37 -10.49 -10.30
N PHE A 64 19.78 -11.67 -10.06
CA PHE A 64 19.22 -12.51 -11.12
C PHE A 64 18.08 -11.78 -11.85
N LEU A 65 17.16 -11.17 -11.11
CA LEU A 65 16.09 -10.37 -11.68
C LEU A 65 16.61 -9.13 -12.42
N SER A 66 17.62 -8.47 -11.86
CA SER A 66 18.27 -7.33 -12.53
C SER A 66 18.78 -7.73 -13.90
N ASN A 67 19.53 -8.83 -14.00
CA ASN A 67 20.08 -9.30 -15.26
C ASN A 67 18.97 -9.67 -16.25
N LEU A 68 17.96 -10.44 -15.82
CA LEU A 68 16.83 -10.81 -16.67
C LEU A 68 16.07 -9.58 -17.21
N ILE A 69 15.85 -8.57 -16.37
CA ILE A 69 15.12 -7.38 -16.74
C ILE A 69 15.96 -6.51 -17.68
N THR A 70 17.24 -6.30 -17.38
CA THR A 70 18.14 -5.46 -18.19
C THR A 70 18.46 -6.08 -19.54
N GLU A 71 18.52 -7.42 -19.65
CA GLU A 71 18.69 -8.11 -20.93
C GLU A 71 17.47 -7.94 -21.85
N ASN A 72 16.25 -7.90 -21.29
CA ASN A 72 15.03 -7.84 -22.09
C ASN A 72 14.48 -6.41 -22.25
N ILE A 73 14.80 -5.50 -21.34
CA ILE A 73 14.27 -4.13 -21.31
C ILE A 73 15.43 -3.15 -21.23
N SER A 74 15.81 -2.57 -22.35
CA SER A 74 16.90 -1.58 -22.42
C SER A 74 16.43 -0.16 -22.12
N SER A 75 15.11 0.08 -22.07
CA SER A 75 14.54 1.42 -21.91
C SER A 75 14.04 1.68 -20.49
N ARG A 76 14.42 2.84 -19.92
CA ARG A 76 13.87 3.32 -18.65
C ARG A 76 12.33 3.37 -18.65
N VAL A 77 11.73 3.83 -19.76
CA VAL A 77 10.28 3.90 -19.91
C VAL A 77 9.66 2.50 -19.90
N GLY A 78 10.28 1.55 -20.62
CA GLY A 78 9.84 0.15 -20.64
C GLY A 78 9.86 -0.47 -19.23
N PHE A 79 10.92 -0.21 -18.46
CA PHE A 79 11.01 -0.67 -17.08
C PHE A 79 9.91 -0.05 -16.20
N LEU A 80 9.69 1.28 -16.30
CA LEU A 80 8.63 1.97 -15.54
C LEU A 80 7.23 1.42 -15.86
N LEU A 81 6.93 1.16 -17.13
CA LEU A 81 5.64 0.56 -17.52
C LEU A 81 5.50 -0.87 -16.98
N MET A 82 6.57 -1.67 -17.07
CA MET A 82 6.57 -3.03 -16.53
C MET A 82 6.30 -3.07 -15.03
N ILE A 83 7.00 -2.24 -14.24
CA ILE A 83 6.79 -2.22 -12.78
C ILE A 83 5.39 -1.71 -12.41
N ASN A 84 4.82 -0.76 -13.15
CA ASN A 84 3.44 -0.31 -12.93
C ASN A 84 2.45 -1.47 -13.10
N VAL A 85 2.59 -2.25 -14.17
CA VAL A 85 1.73 -3.43 -14.41
C VAL A 85 1.89 -4.46 -13.29
N ILE A 86 3.14 -4.75 -12.88
CA ILE A 86 3.43 -5.70 -11.81
C ILE A 86 2.81 -5.23 -10.49
N PHE A 87 3.04 -3.97 -10.10
CA PHE A 87 2.53 -3.45 -8.83
C PHE A 87 1.01 -3.31 -8.82
N LEU A 88 0.42 -2.89 -9.92
CA LEU A 88 -1.03 -2.82 -10.05
C LEU A 88 -1.65 -4.22 -9.87
N PHE A 89 -1.10 -5.21 -10.58
CA PHE A 89 -1.55 -6.61 -10.47
C PHE A 89 -1.35 -7.14 -9.05
N MET A 90 -0.18 -6.96 -8.45
CA MET A 90 0.07 -7.42 -7.08
C MET A 90 -0.84 -6.72 -6.06
N GLY A 91 -1.11 -5.43 -6.23
CA GLY A 91 -2.01 -4.68 -5.37
C GLY A 91 -3.45 -5.21 -5.36
N THR A 92 -3.89 -5.94 -6.40
CA THR A 92 -5.22 -6.58 -6.40
C THR A 92 -5.27 -7.85 -5.56
N PHE A 93 -4.14 -8.57 -5.39
CA PHE A 93 -4.10 -9.91 -4.80
C PHE A 93 -3.44 -9.94 -3.41
N MET A 94 -2.49 -9.06 -3.17
CA MET A 94 -1.64 -9.11 -1.97
C MET A 94 -1.88 -7.91 -1.07
N ASP A 95 -1.60 -8.10 0.23
CA ASP A 95 -1.57 -7.00 1.18
C ASP A 95 -0.48 -5.99 0.83
N ILE A 96 -0.80 -4.70 0.97
CA ILE A 96 0.09 -3.59 0.61
C ILE A 96 1.41 -3.67 1.39
N ASN A 97 1.34 -3.92 2.72
CA ASN A 97 2.52 -3.94 3.57
C ASN A 97 3.45 -5.10 3.21
N ALA A 98 2.89 -6.30 3.00
CA ALA A 98 3.66 -7.48 2.62
C ALA A 98 4.33 -7.26 1.25
N THR A 99 3.61 -6.70 0.29
CA THR A 99 4.14 -6.41 -1.05
C THR A 99 5.30 -5.42 -1.00
N ILE A 100 5.15 -4.31 -0.28
CA ILE A 100 6.22 -3.32 -0.14
C ILE A 100 7.46 -3.94 0.48
N LEU A 101 7.32 -4.69 1.57
CA LEU A 101 8.46 -5.29 2.27
C LEU A 101 9.21 -6.33 1.46
N ILE A 102 8.52 -7.06 0.59
CA ILE A 102 9.14 -8.09 -0.26
C ILE A 102 9.69 -7.47 -1.55
N MET A 103 8.91 -6.62 -2.22
CA MET A 103 9.28 -6.09 -3.54
C MET A 103 10.33 -4.99 -3.48
N THR A 104 10.38 -4.21 -2.39
CA THR A 104 11.41 -3.15 -2.27
C THR A 104 12.83 -3.70 -2.35
N PRO A 105 13.28 -4.65 -1.51
CA PRO A 105 14.64 -5.15 -1.60
C PRO A 105 14.90 -5.92 -2.90
N LEU A 106 13.87 -6.40 -3.57
CA LEU A 106 13.96 -7.17 -4.80
C LEU A 106 14.13 -6.28 -6.02
N LEU A 107 13.32 -5.24 -6.16
CA LEU A 107 13.24 -4.42 -7.37
C LEU A 107 13.95 -3.06 -7.26
N LEU A 108 14.20 -2.54 -6.04
CA LEU A 108 14.89 -1.27 -5.87
C LEU A 108 16.32 -1.29 -6.46
N PRO A 109 17.15 -2.32 -6.27
CA PRO A 109 18.47 -2.38 -6.92
C PRO A 109 18.35 -2.33 -8.45
N VAL A 110 17.34 -3.00 -9.01
CA VAL A 110 17.06 -2.97 -10.45
C VAL A 110 16.65 -1.58 -10.90
N ALA A 111 15.75 -0.91 -10.17
CA ALA A 111 15.31 0.45 -10.47
C ALA A 111 16.49 1.44 -10.48
N GLN A 112 17.43 1.28 -9.57
CA GLN A 112 18.63 2.11 -9.49
C GLN A 112 19.54 1.95 -10.72
N THR A 113 19.61 0.78 -11.35
CA THR A 113 20.36 0.60 -12.61
C THR A 113 19.79 1.40 -13.76
N TYR A 114 18.46 1.71 -13.72
CA TYR A 114 17.81 2.59 -14.68
C TYR A 114 17.81 4.08 -14.26
N GLY A 115 18.58 4.43 -13.20
CA GLY A 115 18.67 5.81 -12.70
C GLY A 115 17.38 6.32 -12.05
N ILE A 116 16.57 5.42 -11.47
CA ILE A 116 15.35 5.79 -10.74
C ILE A 116 15.72 6.01 -9.27
N ASP A 117 15.35 7.17 -8.76
CA ASP A 117 15.54 7.52 -7.36
C ASP A 117 14.70 6.63 -6.43
N PRO A 118 15.24 6.19 -5.27
CA PRO A 118 14.52 5.33 -4.32
C PRO A 118 13.18 5.92 -3.83
N ILE A 119 13.11 7.24 -3.64
CA ILE A 119 11.89 7.92 -3.19
C ILE A 119 10.85 7.88 -4.31
N HIS A 120 11.27 8.15 -5.55
CA HIS A 120 10.41 8.07 -6.72
C HIS A 120 9.87 6.64 -6.93
N PHE A 121 10.74 5.63 -6.81
CA PHE A 121 10.34 4.22 -6.88
C PHE A 121 9.31 3.86 -5.80
N GLY A 122 9.53 4.30 -4.55
CA GLY A 122 8.59 4.09 -3.45
C GLY A 122 7.23 4.75 -3.70
N ALA A 123 7.22 5.96 -4.25
CA ALA A 123 5.99 6.66 -4.61
C ALA A 123 5.20 5.94 -5.71
N ILE A 124 5.88 5.47 -6.77
CA ILE A 124 5.27 4.66 -7.83
C ILE A 124 4.63 3.40 -7.22
N MET A 125 5.38 2.69 -6.38
CA MET A 125 4.89 1.48 -5.73
C MET A 125 3.63 1.75 -4.89
N LEU A 126 3.66 2.77 -4.03
CA LEU A 126 2.54 3.12 -3.15
C LEU A 126 1.28 3.47 -3.93
N VAL A 127 1.38 4.33 -4.95
CA VAL A 127 0.22 4.74 -5.75
C VAL A 127 -0.39 3.55 -6.49
N ASN A 128 0.44 2.69 -7.08
CA ASN A 128 -0.03 1.46 -7.74
C ASN A 128 -0.74 0.52 -6.76
N MET A 129 -0.18 0.31 -5.57
CA MET A 129 -0.80 -0.53 -4.54
C MET A 129 -2.16 0.03 -4.10
N CYS A 130 -2.27 1.34 -3.91
CA CYS A 130 -3.53 1.99 -3.54
C CYS A 130 -4.60 1.80 -4.62
N VAL A 131 -4.25 1.94 -5.90
CA VAL A 131 -5.19 1.73 -7.00
C VAL A 131 -5.53 0.25 -7.16
N GLY A 132 -4.54 -0.64 -7.03
CA GLY A 132 -4.74 -2.09 -7.03
C GLY A 132 -5.71 -2.55 -5.94
N PHE A 133 -5.61 -1.99 -4.74
CA PHE A 133 -6.50 -2.29 -3.62
C PHE A 133 -7.99 -2.00 -3.90
N LEU A 134 -8.27 -1.08 -4.83
CA LEU A 134 -9.62 -0.74 -5.28
C LEU A 134 -10.01 -1.48 -6.58
N THR A 135 -9.09 -2.20 -7.21
CA THR A 135 -9.32 -2.80 -8.54
C THR A 135 -9.80 -4.25 -8.41
N PRO A 136 -10.92 -4.66 -9.06
CA PRO A 136 -11.32 -6.06 -9.14
C PRO A 136 -10.19 -6.93 -9.76
N PRO A 137 -10.07 -8.22 -9.43
CA PRO A 137 -11.10 -9.11 -8.89
C PRO A 137 -11.20 -9.20 -7.37
N PHE A 138 -10.11 -8.93 -6.62
CA PHE A 138 -10.13 -9.13 -5.18
C PHE A 138 -10.50 -7.86 -4.41
N ALA A 139 -10.13 -6.68 -4.88
CA ALA A 139 -10.60 -5.37 -4.42
C ALA A 139 -10.99 -5.31 -2.92
N VAL A 140 -10.06 -5.63 -2.02
CA VAL A 140 -10.34 -5.71 -0.57
C VAL A 140 -11.01 -4.43 -0.05
N GLY A 141 -10.59 -3.26 -0.58
CA GLY A 141 -11.20 -1.98 -0.25
C GLY A 141 -12.67 -1.91 -0.64
N ILE A 142 -13.05 -2.47 -1.79
CA ILE A 142 -14.45 -2.53 -2.24
C ILE A 142 -15.28 -3.46 -1.35
N PHE A 143 -14.74 -4.62 -0.94
CA PHE A 143 -15.44 -5.51 -0.01
C PHE A 143 -15.74 -4.86 1.34
N VAL A 144 -14.79 -4.11 1.89
CA VAL A 144 -14.98 -3.36 3.13
C VAL A 144 -16.04 -2.28 2.94
N SER A 145 -15.96 -1.51 1.85
CA SER A 145 -16.93 -0.45 1.52
C SER A 145 -18.34 -1.00 1.34
N THR A 146 -18.48 -2.15 0.64
CA THR A 146 -19.76 -2.84 0.44
C THR A 146 -20.44 -3.20 1.77
N LYS A 147 -19.65 -3.72 2.72
CA LYS A 147 -20.15 -4.08 4.05
C LYS A 147 -20.60 -2.85 4.85
N ILE A 148 -19.86 -1.76 4.78
CA ILE A 148 -20.18 -0.50 5.50
C ILE A 148 -21.40 0.17 4.90
N ALA A 149 -21.49 0.20 3.56
CA ALA A 149 -22.60 0.85 2.84
C ALA A 149 -23.87 -0.01 2.77
N HIS A 150 -23.84 -1.28 3.23
CA HIS A 150 -24.94 -2.23 3.09
C HIS A 150 -25.45 -2.35 1.65
N SER A 151 -24.54 -2.24 0.67
CA SER A 151 -24.82 -2.30 -0.77
C SER A 151 -24.43 -3.67 -1.37
N THR A 152 -24.68 -3.87 -2.66
CA THR A 152 -24.17 -5.06 -3.36
C THR A 152 -22.74 -4.82 -3.86
N PHE A 153 -21.95 -5.89 -4.01
CA PHE A 153 -20.59 -5.78 -4.54
C PHE A 153 -20.56 -5.15 -5.94
N GLY A 154 -21.51 -5.52 -6.81
CA GLY A 154 -21.61 -5.00 -8.16
C GLY A 154 -21.87 -3.49 -8.22
N ASP A 155 -22.76 -3.00 -7.38
CA ASP A 155 -23.06 -1.56 -7.29
C ASP A 155 -21.85 -0.78 -6.77
N THR A 156 -21.19 -1.29 -5.72
CA THR A 156 -19.99 -0.66 -5.17
C THR A 156 -18.85 -0.62 -6.19
N VAL A 157 -18.65 -1.69 -6.98
CA VAL A 157 -17.66 -1.71 -8.07
C VAL A 157 -17.98 -0.65 -9.11
N ARG A 158 -19.24 -0.54 -9.53
CA ARG A 158 -19.68 0.44 -10.53
C ARG A 158 -19.38 1.87 -10.09
N GLU A 159 -19.65 2.19 -8.83
CA GLU A 159 -19.34 3.49 -8.25
C GLU A 159 -17.82 3.72 -8.05
N ALA A 160 -17.03 2.65 -7.92
CA ALA A 160 -15.57 2.75 -7.80
C ALA A 160 -14.85 2.99 -9.14
N VAL A 161 -15.45 2.64 -10.28
CA VAL A 161 -14.82 2.78 -11.61
C VAL A 161 -14.26 4.18 -11.88
N PRO A 162 -14.98 5.29 -11.65
CA PRO A 162 -14.43 6.62 -11.88
C PRO A 162 -13.22 6.91 -10.98
N PHE A 163 -13.20 6.42 -9.73
CA PHE A 163 -12.07 6.59 -8.82
C PHE A 163 -10.86 5.78 -9.28
N ILE A 164 -11.06 4.56 -9.81
CA ILE A 164 -9.99 3.77 -10.42
C ILE A 164 -9.43 4.52 -11.65
N GLY A 165 -10.29 5.12 -12.47
CA GLY A 165 -9.86 5.94 -13.61
C GLY A 165 -8.97 7.12 -13.20
N VAL A 166 -9.35 7.86 -12.18
CA VAL A 166 -8.53 8.95 -11.61
C VAL A 166 -7.23 8.39 -11.02
N GLY A 167 -7.30 7.23 -10.36
CA GLY A 167 -6.13 6.52 -9.83
C GLY A 167 -5.13 6.14 -10.93
N LEU A 168 -5.58 5.65 -12.07
CA LEU A 168 -4.72 5.34 -13.22
C LEU A 168 -4.04 6.60 -13.77
N ILE A 169 -4.74 7.73 -13.82
CA ILE A 169 -4.12 9.01 -14.19
C ILE A 169 -3.05 9.41 -13.17
N ALA A 170 -3.32 9.23 -11.88
CA ALA A 170 -2.34 9.49 -10.83
C ALA A 170 -1.09 8.59 -10.97
N ILE A 171 -1.25 7.32 -11.33
CA ILE A 171 -0.14 6.41 -11.63
C ILE A 171 0.73 6.98 -12.76
N VAL A 172 0.12 7.42 -13.86
CA VAL A 172 0.85 7.98 -15.00
C VAL A 172 1.61 9.24 -14.57
N ILE A 173 0.96 10.16 -13.87
CA ILE A 173 1.61 11.38 -13.38
C ILE A 173 2.78 11.05 -12.46
N THR A 174 2.57 10.19 -11.47
CA THR A 174 3.61 9.78 -10.52
C THR A 174 4.79 9.11 -11.22
N THR A 175 4.53 8.30 -12.25
CA THR A 175 5.56 7.57 -12.99
C THR A 175 6.42 8.48 -13.85
N PHE A 176 5.82 9.44 -14.55
CA PHE A 176 6.51 10.27 -15.55
C PHE A 176 6.90 11.67 -15.06
N CYS A 177 6.39 12.12 -13.91
CA CYS A 177 6.68 13.43 -13.33
C CYS A 177 7.40 13.31 -11.98
N PRO A 178 8.70 12.94 -11.93
CA PRO A 178 9.44 12.82 -10.67
C PRO A 178 9.56 14.15 -9.91
N GLU A 179 9.52 15.27 -10.61
CA GLU A 179 9.60 16.61 -10.03
C GLU A 179 8.45 16.90 -9.06
N TYR A 180 7.26 16.39 -9.35
CA TYR A 180 6.09 16.47 -8.49
C TYR A 180 6.36 15.83 -7.11
N ILE A 181 6.99 14.67 -7.10
CA ILE A 181 7.32 13.94 -5.87
C ILE A 181 8.39 14.70 -5.08
N ASN A 182 9.44 15.15 -5.76
CA ASN A 182 10.51 15.91 -5.14
C ASN A 182 10.02 17.23 -4.55
N PHE A 183 9.05 17.90 -5.17
CA PHE A 183 8.42 19.09 -4.62
C PHE A 183 7.79 18.82 -3.26
N PHE A 184 6.99 17.74 -3.14
CA PHE A 184 6.37 17.38 -1.86
C PHE A 184 7.39 16.96 -0.82
N VAL A 185 8.41 16.19 -1.20
CA VAL A 185 9.48 15.79 -0.27
C VAL A 185 10.19 17.02 0.28
N ASN A 186 10.58 17.96 -0.58
CA ASN A 186 11.26 19.18 -0.17
C ASN A 186 10.36 20.13 0.65
N LEU A 187 9.04 20.07 0.48
CA LEU A 187 8.10 20.89 1.26
C LEU A 187 7.96 20.39 2.71
N PHE A 188 8.16 19.07 2.94
CA PHE A 188 8.00 18.43 4.24
C PHE A 188 9.32 18.00 4.91
N SER A 189 10.45 18.19 4.25
CA SER A 189 11.78 17.96 4.77
C SER A 189 12.35 19.23 5.41
#